data_c3d5171de9b5db7bab999d2cd35aa805
#
_entry.id   c3d5171de9b5db7bab999d2cd35aa805
#
_cell.length_a   1.000
_cell.length_b   1.000
_cell.length_c   1.000
_cell.angle_alpha   90.00
_cell.angle_beta   90.00
_cell.angle_gamma   90.00
#
_symmetry.space_group_name_H-M   'P 1'
#
loop_
_entity.id
_entity.type
_entity.pdbx_description
1 polymer ?
#
loop_
_entity_poly.entity_id
_entity_poly.type
_entity_poly.pdbx_seq_one_letter_code
_entity_poly.pdbx_strand_id
1 'polypeptide(L)'
;MPLLEEEYRKEEKINGVIYDMSPSPNYQHGIVDGNIYSIIKSGLKGTLCLVFMENLDYKYHAQENNDYVIPDVMIICDRKHLKGGSYTGTPRFIVETLSPATALRDKTVKKELYQNAGVEEYWIISPRERAVEIYYLENGKYDLKYSYILQDDSEEEHYNCLLYTSPSPRD
;
A
#
# COMPACT_ATOMS: atom_id res chain seq x y z
N MET A 1 -38.16 -14.24 -5.36
CA MET A 1 -37.40 -13.58 -4.27
C MET A 1 -36.21 -12.92 -4.91
N PRO A 2 -36.11 -11.58 -4.98
CA PRO A 2 -34.88 -10.97 -5.49
C PRO A 2 -33.77 -11.25 -4.50
N LEU A 3 -32.66 -11.81 -4.97
CA LEU A 3 -31.42 -11.86 -4.26
C LEU A 3 -31.03 -10.41 -4.02
N LEU A 4 -30.98 -9.98 -2.75
CA LEU A 4 -30.31 -8.74 -2.38
C LEU A 4 -28.87 -8.93 -2.78
N GLU A 5 -28.43 -8.32 -3.88
CA GLU A 5 -27.02 -8.08 -4.13
C GLU A 5 -26.56 -7.24 -2.94
N GLU A 6 -25.84 -7.86 -1.99
CA GLU A 6 -25.06 -7.12 -1.03
C GLU A 6 -24.06 -6.31 -1.86
N GLU A 7 -24.28 -5.01 -1.90
CA GLU A 7 -23.40 -4.06 -2.55
C GLU A 7 -22.03 -4.21 -1.87
N TYR A 8 -21.06 -4.83 -2.56
CA TYR A 8 -19.72 -5.04 -2.03
C TYR A 8 -19.09 -3.65 -1.80
N ARG A 9 -19.11 -3.19 -0.55
CA ARG A 9 -18.46 -1.96 -0.13
C ARG A 9 -17.03 -2.29 0.29
N LYS A 10 -16.08 -1.69 -0.42
CA LYS A 10 -14.68 -1.73 -0.02
C LYS A 10 -14.51 -0.86 1.23
N GLU A 11 -14.15 -1.46 2.34
CA GLU A 11 -13.99 -0.78 3.63
C GLU A 11 -12.72 -1.28 4.34
N GLU A 12 -12.23 -0.49 5.25
CA GLU A 12 -11.15 -0.84 6.18
C GLU A 12 -11.67 -0.73 7.61
N LYS A 13 -11.15 -1.55 8.50
CA LYS A 13 -11.46 -1.46 9.93
C LYS A 13 -10.17 -1.26 10.72
N ILE A 14 -10.03 -0.09 11.34
CA ILE A 14 -8.83 0.32 12.08
C ILE A 14 -9.23 0.74 13.50
N ASN A 15 -8.66 0.08 14.50
CA ASN A 15 -8.97 0.30 15.92
C ASN A 15 -10.48 0.24 16.21
N GLY A 16 -11.17 -0.72 15.57
CA GLY A 16 -12.61 -0.92 15.70
C GLY A 16 -13.48 0.07 14.90
N VAL A 17 -12.90 1.07 14.25
CA VAL A 17 -13.61 2.06 13.43
C VAL A 17 -13.61 1.61 11.97
N ILE A 18 -14.80 1.62 11.35
CA ILE A 18 -14.97 1.30 9.93
C ILE A 18 -14.78 2.57 9.09
N TYR A 19 -13.94 2.48 8.08
CA TYR A 19 -13.67 3.52 7.10
C TYR A 19 -14.13 3.05 5.73
N ASP A 20 -15.12 3.71 5.16
CA ASP A 20 -15.55 3.48 3.78
C ASP A 20 -14.46 3.99 2.83
N MET A 21 -14.07 3.18 1.86
CA MET A 21 -13.08 3.51 0.82
C MET A 21 -13.74 4.13 -0.44
N SER A 22 -15.02 4.45 -0.38
CA SER A 22 -15.75 5.17 -1.43
C SER A 22 -15.61 6.69 -1.26
N PRO A 23 -15.54 7.49 -2.33
CA PRO A 23 -15.56 7.10 -3.74
C PRO A 23 -14.22 6.53 -4.22
N SER A 24 -14.27 5.78 -5.32
CA SER A 24 -13.07 5.23 -5.96
C SER A 24 -12.03 6.31 -6.23
N PRO A 25 -10.75 6.00 -6.06
CA PRO A 25 -9.67 6.91 -6.38
C PRO A 25 -9.72 7.35 -7.85
N ASN A 26 -9.10 8.48 -8.16
CA ASN A 26 -9.03 8.96 -9.54
C ASN A 26 -8.13 8.05 -10.40
N TYR A 27 -8.18 8.22 -11.73
CA TYR A 27 -7.41 7.39 -12.67
C TYR A 27 -5.89 7.44 -12.43
N GLN A 28 -5.36 8.55 -11.93
CA GLN A 28 -3.93 8.74 -11.64
C GLN A 28 -3.45 7.78 -10.56
N HIS A 29 -4.24 7.56 -9.52
CA HIS A 29 -3.98 6.58 -8.47
C HIS A 29 -3.83 5.18 -9.07
N GLY A 30 -4.81 4.73 -9.85
CA GLY A 30 -4.76 3.40 -10.48
C GLY A 30 -3.60 3.22 -11.47
N ILE A 31 -3.18 4.29 -12.20
CA ILE A 31 -2.00 4.22 -13.07
C ILE A 31 -0.73 4.04 -12.24
N VAL A 32 -0.55 4.81 -11.18
CA VAL A 32 0.62 4.73 -10.31
C VAL A 32 0.72 3.33 -9.69
N ASP A 33 -0.34 2.83 -9.10
CA ASP A 33 -0.35 1.52 -8.45
C ASP A 33 -0.12 0.38 -9.44
N GLY A 34 -0.75 0.45 -10.60
CA GLY A 34 -0.57 -0.54 -11.67
C GLY A 34 0.87 -0.60 -12.19
N ASN A 35 1.53 0.55 -12.32
CA ASN A 35 2.92 0.64 -12.73
C ASN A 35 3.84 0.05 -11.65
N ILE A 36 3.68 0.45 -10.39
CA ILE A 36 4.46 -0.08 -9.26
C ILE A 36 4.29 -1.59 -9.15
N TYR A 37 3.04 -2.06 -9.18
CA TYR A 37 2.74 -3.49 -9.16
C TYR A 37 3.46 -4.25 -10.28
N SER A 38 3.44 -3.73 -11.51
CA SER A 38 4.04 -4.38 -12.68
C SER A 38 5.56 -4.52 -12.53
N ILE A 39 6.23 -3.46 -12.07
CA ILE A 39 7.68 -3.44 -11.84
C ILE A 39 8.06 -4.42 -10.75
N ILE A 40 7.40 -4.34 -9.59
CA ILE A 40 7.64 -5.23 -8.46
C ILE A 40 7.42 -6.69 -8.87
N LYS A 41 6.30 -6.97 -9.54
CA LYS A 41 5.98 -8.32 -10.02
C LYS A 41 7.05 -8.87 -10.95
N SER A 42 7.62 -8.03 -11.80
CA SER A 42 8.72 -8.42 -12.68
C SER A 42 10.00 -8.74 -11.89
N GLY A 43 10.34 -7.90 -10.90
CA GLY A 43 11.51 -8.08 -10.04
C GLY A 43 11.42 -9.29 -9.10
N LEU A 44 10.21 -9.70 -8.71
CA LEU A 44 10.00 -10.82 -7.81
C LEU A 44 10.02 -12.20 -8.51
N LYS A 45 10.28 -12.27 -9.83
CA LYS A 45 10.35 -13.54 -10.55
C LYS A 45 11.45 -14.42 -9.96
N GLY A 46 11.10 -15.68 -9.65
CA GLY A 46 12.03 -16.65 -9.07
C GLY A 46 12.19 -16.56 -7.56
N THR A 47 11.53 -15.61 -6.90
CA THR A 47 11.49 -15.49 -5.44
C THR A 47 10.25 -16.18 -4.84
N LEU A 48 10.21 -16.30 -3.51
CA LEU A 48 9.05 -16.79 -2.78
C LEU A 48 8.01 -15.69 -2.53
N CYS A 49 8.36 -14.42 -2.79
CA CYS A 49 7.52 -13.27 -2.52
C CYS A 49 6.42 -13.09 -3.57
N LEU A 50 5.31 -12.53 -3.15
CA LEU A 50 4.17 -12.18 -3.98
C LEU A 50 3.82 -10.71 -3.77
N VAL A 51 3.44 -10.04 -4.84
CA VAL A 51 2.88 -8.69 -4.79
C VAL A 51 1.37 -8.74 -5.00
N PHE A 52 0.65 -7.96 -4.20
CA PHE A 52 -0.80 -7.76 -4.28
C PHE A 52 -1.11 -6.28 -4.47
N MET A 53 -2.23 -5.98 -5.13
CA MET A 53 -2.74 -4.64 -5.37
C MET A 53 -4.22 -4.59 -5.00
N GLU A 54 -4.58 -3.79 -3.98
CA GLU A 54 -5.95 -3.46 -3.54
C GLU A 54 -6.97 -4.60 -3.31
N ASN A 55 -6.53 -5.85 -3.24
CA ASN A 55 -7.45 -7.00 -3.20
C ASN A 55 -7.14 -8.04 -2.13
N LEU A 56 -6.36 -7.65 -1.11
CA LEU A 56 -5.98 -8.54 -0.02
C LEU A 56 -6.11 -7.82 1.32
N ASP A 57 -6.95 -8.34 2.21
CA ASP A 57 -7.09 -7.83 3.56
C ASP A 57 -5.82 -8.11 4.36
N TYR A 58 -5.16 -7.09 4.84
CA TYR A 58 -4.08 -7.22 5.80
C TYR A 58 -4.62 -7.10 7.22
N LYS A 59 -4.64 -8.22 7.95
CA LYS A 59 -5.07 -8.33 9.35
C LYS A 59 -3.87 -8.21 10.26
N TYR A 60 -3.53 -7.01 10.65
CA TYR A 60 -2.29 -6.67 11.37
C TYR A 60 -2.28 -7.12 12.85
N HIS A 61 -3.43 -7.41 13.45
CA HIS A 61 -3.60 -7.95 14.81
C HIS A 61 -4.56 -9.13 14.83
N ALA A 62 -4.41 -10.08 13.91
CA ALA A 62 -5.36 -11.17 13.69
C ALA A 62 -5.64 -12.06 14.91
N GLN A 63 -4.77 -12.06 15.92
CA GLN A 63 -4.96 -12.80 17.18
C GLN A 63 -5.72 -11.99 18.24
N GLU A 64 -5.78 -10.68 18.09
CA GLU A 64 -6.34 -9.77 19.11
C GLU A 64 -7.71 -9.23 18.71
N ASN A 65 -7.92 -8.97 17.41
CA ASN A 65 -9.14 -8.37 16.89
C ASN A 65 -9.38 -8.76 15.42
N ASN A 66 -10.47 -8.22 14.85
CA ASN A 66 -10.83 -8.41 13.43
C ASN A 66 -10.56 -7.15 12.60
N ASP A 67 -9.61 -6.34 13.00
CA ASP A 67 -9.23 -5.16 12.27
C ASP A 67 -8.39 -5.51 11.03
N TYR A 68 -8.56 -4.76 9.97
CA TYR A 68 -7.86 -4.98 8.71
C TYR A 68 -7.75 -3.69 7.90
N VAL A 69 -6.75 -3.64 7.07
CA VAL A 69 -6.54 -2.61 6.04
C VAL A 69 -6.37 -3.28 4.68
N ILE A 70 -6.58 -2.53 3.63
CA ILE A 70 -6.37 -2.98 2.24
C ILE A 70 -5.32 -2.06 1.61
N PRO A 71 -4.02 -2.37 1.71
CA PRO A 71 -2.98 -1.55 1.13
C PRO A 71 -3.10 -1.46 -0.39
N ASP A 72 -2.75 -0.31 -0.97
CA ASP A 72 -2.78 -0.12 -2.42
C ASP A 72 -1.82 -1.09 -3.12
N VAL A 73 -0.57 -1.23 -2.60
CA VAL A 73 0.36 -2.29 -3.03
C VAL A 73 1.05 -2.91 -1.81
N MET A 74 1.18 -4.23 -1.80
CA MET A 74 1.78 -4.96 -0.69
C MET A 74 2.62 -6.14 -1.17
N ILE A 75 3.83 -6.34 -0.59
CA ILE A 75 4.66 -7.52 -0.82
C ILE A 75 4.63 -8.42 0.42
N ILE A 76 4.33 -9.69 0.21
CA ILE A 76 4.42 -10.74 1.21
C ILE A 76 5.42 -11.81 0.77
N CYS A 77 6.20 -12.35 1.70
CA CYS A 77 7.17 -13.43 1.43
C CYS A 77 6.86 -14.72 2.22
N ASP A 78 6.13 -14.63 3.32
CA ASP A 78 5.69 -15.78 4.11
C ASP A 78 4.25 -16.19 3.74
N ARG A 79 4.13 -17.05 2.72
CA ARG A 79 2.84 -17.48 2.15
C ARG A 79 1.98 -18.32 3.10
N LYS A 80 2.54 -18.87 4.19
CA LYS A 80 1.78 -19.70 5.14
C LYS A 80 0.68 -18.91 5.86
N HIS A 81 0.84 -17.59 5.94
CA HIS A 81 -0.12 -16.66 6.54
C HIS A 81 -1.18 -16.13 5.54
N LEU A 82 -1.10 -16.55 4.27
CA LEU A 82 -2.09 -16.19 3.24
C LEU A 82 -3.23 -17.20 3.26
N LYS A 83 -4.44 -16.74 3.59
CA LYS A 83 -5.61 -17.63 3.67
C LYS A 83 -6.90 -16.88 3.35
N GLY A 84 -7.67 -17.41 2.40
CA GLY A 84 -9.05 -16.98 2.13
C GLY A 84 -9.22 -15.49 1.85
N GLY A 85 -8.35 -14.86 1.06
CA GLY A 85 -8.43 -13.42 0.76
C GLY A 85 -7.86 -12.50 1.84
N SER A 86 -7.23 -13.05 2.88
CA SER A 86 -6.59 -12.29 3.95
C SER A 86 -5.14 -12.72 4.17
N TYR A 87 -4.33 -11.82 4.68
CA TYR A 87 -2.97 -12.04 5.12
C TYR A 87 -2.82 -11.66 6.60
N THR A 88 -2.25 -12.56 7.39
CA THR A 88 -2.10 -12.42 8.85
C THR A 88 -0.64 -12.38 9.32
N GLY A 89 0.30 -12.46 8.38
CA GLY A 89 1.73 -12.26 8.67
C GLY A 89 2.11 -10.77 8.60
N THR A 90 3.42 -10.47 8.63
CA THR A 90 3.91 -9.11 8.43
C THR A 90 4.34 -8.92 6.97
N PRO A 91 3.72 -8.00 6.21
CA PRO A 91 4.21 -7.64 4.89
C PRO A 91 5.62 -7.05 4.97
N ARG A 92 6.42 -7.31 3.97
CA ARG A 92 7.77 -6.75 3.89
C ARG A 92 7.78 -5.31 3.42
N PHE A 93 6.81 -4.98 2.56
CA PHE A 93 6.72 -3.71 1.88
C PHE A 93 5.26 -3.34 1.67
N ILE A 94 4.93 -2.06 1.88
CA ILE A 94 3.61 -1.49 1.61
C ILE A 94 3.78 -0.14 0.89
N VAL A 95 2.89 0.12 -0.06
CA VAL A 95 2.68 1.43 -0.69
C VAL A 95 1.27 1.89 -0.39
N GLU A 96 1.12 3.16 -0.05
CA GLU A 96 -0.14 3.89 -0.06
C GLU A 96 -0.04 5.08 -1.02
N THR A 97 -0.94 5.14 -1.97
CA THR A 97 -1.06 6.21 -2.94
C THR A 97 -2.13 7.18 -2.51
N LEU A 98 -1.74 8.38 -2.16
CA LEU A 98 -2.61 9.36 -1.52
C LEU A 98 -3.76 9.82 -2.41
N SER A 99 -4.95 9.82 -1.84
CA SER A 99 -6.10 10.56 -2.34
C SER A 99 -6.44 11.71 -1.39
N PRO A 100 -7.18 12.75 -1.81
CA PRO A 100 -7.61 13.81 -0.89
C PRO A 100 -8.39 13.30 0.32
N ALA A 101 -9.11 12.18 0.17
CA ALA A 101 -9.91 11.60 1.24
C ALA A 101 -9.09 10.79 2.25
N THR A 102 -7.99 10.17 1.84
CA THR A 102 -7.22 9.23 2.66
C THR A 102 -5.89 9.78 3.16
N ALA A 103 -5.36 10.84 2.54
CA ALA A 103 -4.00 11.36 2.76
C ALA A 103 -3.63 11.55 4.25
N LEU A 104 -4.53 12.11 5.06
CA LEU A 104 -4.25 12.31 6.48
C LEU A 104 -4.12 10.95 7.20
N ARG A 105 -5.02 10.02 6.92
CA ARG A 105 -5.03 8.68 7.53
C ARG A 105 -3.77 7.90 7.15
N ASP A 106 -3.38 7.93 5.87
CA ASP A 106 -2.21 7.21 5.37
C ASP A 106 -0.91 7.77 5.96
N LYS A 107 -0.81 9.11 6.06
CA LYS A 107 0.36 9.79 6.66
C LYS A 107 0.45 9.68 8.19
N THR A 108 -0.62 9.30 8.87
CA THR A 108 -0.67 9.25 10.35
C THR A 108 -1.06 7.86 10.85
N VAL A 109 -2.34 7.53 10.84
CA VAL A 109 -2.89 6.31 11.44
C VAL A 109 -2.29 5.05 10.81
N LYS A 110 -2.31 4.94 9.48
CA LYS A 110 -1.76 3.77 8.78
C LYS A 110 -0.24 3.68 8.91
N LYS A 111 0.46 4.82 8.84
CA LYS A 111 1.91 4.85 9.07
C LYS A 111 2.29 4.30 10.44
N GLU A 112 1.60 4.72 11.50
CA GLU A 112 1.83 4.20 12.85
C GLU A 112 1.46 2.71 12.96
N LEU A 113 0.34 2.31 12.34
CA LEU A 113 -0.10 0.94 12.27
C LEU A 113 0.96 0.03 11.63
N TYR A 114 1.47 0.39 10.45
CA TYR A 114 2.47 -0.39 9.73
C TYR A 114 3.81 -0.43 10.48
N GLN A 115 4.20 0.67 11.11
CA GLN A 115 5.37 0.73 11.98
C GLN A 115 5.26 -0.27 13.14
N ASN A 116 4.12 -0.27 13.85
CA ASN A 116 3.89 -1.14 15.01
C ASN A 116 3.75 -2.62 14.59
N ALA A 117 3.22 -2.88 13.40
CA ALA A 117 3.12 -4.21 12.83
C ALA A 117 4.47 -4.76 12.32
N GLY A 118 5.51 -3.92 12.24
CA GLY A 118 6.86 -4.34 11.83
C GLY A 118 7.07 -4.39 10.32
N VAL A 119 6.29 -3.66 9.53
CA VAL A 119 6.50 -3.54 8.07
C VAL A 119 7.84 -2.86 7.81
N GLU A 120 8.75 -3.53 7.11
CA GLU A 120 10.15 -3.08 6.97
C GLU A 120 10.28 -1.80 6.13
N GLU A 121 9.48 -1.67 5.08
CA GLU A 121 9.55 -0.55 4.14
C GLU A 121 8.14 -0.04 3.81
N TYR A 122 7.93 1.26 3.93
CA TYR A 122 6.66 1.93 3.69
C TYR A 122 6.84 3.12 2.76
N TRP A 123 6.12 3.14 1.65
CA TRP A 123 6.11 4.25 0.70
C TRP A 123 4.79 5.00 0.75
N ILE A 124 4.89 6.32 0.76
CA ILE A 124 3.76 7.22 0.59
C ILE A 124 3.94 7.96 -0.74
N ILE A 125 3.00 7.80 -1.65
CA ILE A 125 3.05 8.42 -2.96
C ILE A 125 1.94 9.44 -3.08
N SER A 126 2.29 10.67 -3.44
CA SER A 126 1.35 11.76 -3.71
C SER A 126 1.34 12.07 -5.21
N PRO A 127 0.38 11.55 -6.00
CA PRO A 127 0.30 11.87 -7.42
C PRO A 127 0.08 13.37 -7.66
N ARG A 128 -0.70 14.02 -6.78
CA ARG A 128 -1.00 15.47 -6.87
C ARG A 128 0.24 16.33 -6.67
N GLU A 129 1.06 15.98 -5.69
CA GLU A 129 2.29 16.71 -5.33
C GLU A 129 3.50 16.21 -6.13
N ARG A 130 3.32 15.15 -6.94
CA ARG A 130 4.38 14.47 -7.68
C ARG A 130 5.53 14.07 -6.77
N ALA A 131 5.19 13.54 -5.59
CA ALA A 131 6.16 13.27 -4.53
C ALA A 131 6.07 11.81 -4.06
N VAL A 132 7.23 11.27 -3.65
CA VAL A 132 7.35 9.97 -3.01
C VAL A 132 8.15 10.14 -1.72
N GLU A 133 7.61 9.65 -0.63
CA GLU A 133 8.31 9.53 0.66
C GLU A 133 8.56 8.04 0.95
N ILE A 134 9.80 7.68 1.26
CA ILE A 134 10.22 6.30 1.53
C ILE A 134 10.71 6.19 2.97
N TYR A 135 10.05 5.35 3.73
CA TYR A 135 10.34 5.08 5.13
C TYR A 135 10.89 3.67 5.30
N TYR A 136 11.97 3.53 6.07
CA TYR A 136 12.47 2.23 6.55
C TYR A 136 12.27 2.10 8.06
N LEU A 137 11.93 0.88 8.49
CA LEU A 137 11.79 0.55 9.90
C LEU A 137 13.17 0.31 10.51
N GLU A 138 13.62 1.21 11.37
CA GLU A 138 14.88 1.12 12.10
C GLU A 138 14.62 1.26 13.60
N ASN A 139 15.07 0.31 14.39
CA ASN A 139 14.89 0.29 15.85
C ASN A 139 13.40 0.46 16.27
N GLY A 140 12.46 -0.12 15.52
CA GLY A 140 11.03 -0.06 15.78
C GLY A 140 10.35 1.27 15.41
N LYS A 141 11.03 2.15 14.66
CA LYS A 141 10.47 3.41 14.18
C LYS A 141 10.76 3.62 12.70
N TYR A 142 9.79 4.24 12.02
CA TYR A 142 10.01 4.66 10.64
C TYR A 142 10.91 5.90 10.59
N ASP A 143 12.00 5.76 9.86
CA ASP A 143 12.88 6.84 9.48
C ASP A 143 12.68 7.19 8.01
N LEU A 144 12.48 8.49 7.70
CA LEU A 144 12.36 8.95 6.32
C LEU A 144 13.73 8.90 5.66
N LYS A 145 13.94 7.93 4.78
CA LYS A 145 15.23 7.74 4.09
C LYS A 145 15.34 8.54 2.80
N TYR A 146 14.25 8.62 2.05
CA TYR A 146 14.23 9.31 0.77
C TYR A 146 12.94 10.10 0.61
N SER A 147 13.05 11.27 0.01
CA SER A 147 11.94 12.08 -0.45
C SER A 147 12.27 12.61 -1.84
N TYR A 148 11.43 12.30 -2.80
CA TYR A 148 11.57 12.71 -4.18
C TYR A 148 10.40 13.58 -4.59
N ILE A 149 10.69 14.70 -5.28
CA ILE A 149 9.69 15.58 -5.87
C ILE A 149 10.08 15.76 -7.34
N LEU A 150 9.16 15.43 -8.23
CA LEU A 150 9.35 15.68 -9.67
C LEU A 150 9.12 17.15 -9.97
N GLN A 151 10.13 17.77 -10.57
CA GLN A 151 10.11 19.20 -10.91
C GLN A 151 9.90 19.49 -12.39
N ASP A 152 9.83 18.46 -13.25
CA ASP A 152 9.81 18.61 -14.70
C ASP A 152 8.39 18.70 -15.27
N ASP A 153 8.19 19.57 -16.29
CA ASP A 153 6.88 19.95 -16.82
C ASP A 153 6.42 19.13 -18.04
N SER A 154 7.16 18.11 -18.48
CA SER A 154 6.74 17.25 -19.59
C SER A 154 5.70 16.21 -19.14
N GLU A 155 4.45 16.36 -19.58
CA GLU A 155 3.33 15.52 -19.11
C GLU A 155 3.49 14.01 -19.43
N GLU A 156 4.19 13.64 -20.50
CA GLU A 156 4.37 12.23 -20.90
C GLU A 156 5.48 11.50 -20.14
N GLU A 157 6.51 12.18 -19.66
CA GLU A 157 7.62 11.57 -18.90
C GLU A 157 7.28 11.35 -17.42
N HIS A 158 6.29 12.05 -16.88
CA HIS A 158 5.98 12.06 -15.43
C HIS A 158 5.59 10.70 -14.84
N TYR A 159 4.81 9.93 -15.56
CA TYR A 159 4.39 8.62 -15.07
C TYR A 159 5.51 7.57 -15.13
N ASN A 160 6.45 7.74 -16.03
CA ASN A 160 7.60 6.85 -16.16
C ASN A 160 8.72 7.20 -15.18
N CYS A 161 8.92 8.47 -14.85
CA CYS A 161 10.03 8.94 -14.02
C CYS A 161 9.90 8.53 -12.54
N LEU A 162 8.71 8.51 -11.95
CA LEU A 162 8.46 7.99 -10.59
C LEU A 162 8.91 6.53 -10.42
N LEU A 163 9.04 5.80 -11.51
CA LEU A 163 9.36 4.39 -11.53
C LEU A 163 10.84 4.09 -11.80
N TYR A 164 11.53 4.98 -12.53
CA TYR A 164 12.95 4.79 -12.87
C TYR A 164 13.92 5.30 -11.80
N THR A 165 13.47 6.18 -10.91
CA THR A 165 14.31 6.77 -9.85
C THR A 165 14.10 6.11 -8.47
N SER A 166 13.11 5.24 -8.32
CA SER A 166 12.88 4.53 -7.08
C SER A 166 13.90 3.40 -6.92
N PRO A 167 14.60 3.31 -5.78
CA PRO A 167 15.38 2.12 -5.48
C PRO A 167 14.46 0.90 -5.46
N SER A 168 14.91 -0.20 -6.07
CA SER A 168 14.19 -1.48 -5.97
C SER A 168 14.03 -1.87 -4.49
N PRO A 169 12.88 -2.41 -4.07
CA PRO A 169 12.77 -3.00 -2.74
C PRO A 169 13.92 -3.97 -2.55
N ARG A 170 14.62 -3.85 -1.42
CA ARG A 170 15.81 -4.70 -1.18
C ARG A 170 15.39 -6.16 -0.99
N ASP A 171 16.18 -7.04 -1.57
CA ASP A 171 16.08 -8.50 -1.44
C ASP A 171 16.19 -8.99 0.02
#